data_f3e2644a6f21c16f9b4443a2cef3f1f0
#
_entry.id   f3e2644a6f21c16f9b4443a2cef3f1f0
#
_cell.length_a   1.000
_cell.length_b   1.000
_cell.length_c   1.000
_cell.angle_alpha   90.00
_cell.angle_beta   90.00
_cell.angle_gamma   90.00
#
_symmetry.space_group_name_H-M   'P 1'
#
loop_
_entity.id
_entity.type
_entity.pdbx_description
1 polymer ?
#
loop_
_entity_poly.entity_id
_entity_poly.type
_entity_poly.pdbx_seq_one_letter_code
_entity_poly.pdbx_strand_id
1 'polypeptide(L)'
;MFIGIVLLTVPIIAELPAEPFILAMVLGPLLGGAIFTARRSGPGGVRALFSGLFRWRIGWRNWALAVVVMPAATVAVAAATGTLTSPPDGLLTTAVDYLVATFLIGTLILNLWEETAWEGLVQRQLMGRFGLAKGALITAIPFAVIHFPLSFAGGASMREALFASLLLMVMAPPFRYLLGRTDYATGGSLLAVGVLHASFNASGNLDVVSGDWQYIVGVAVVAAVAVLVDIRRRAAVRRLAAEPQLVH
;
A
#
# COMPACT_ATOMS: atom_id res chain seq x y z
N MET A 1 17.34 1.67 20.15
CA MET A 1 16.44 0.80 20.93
C MET A 1 15.51 -0.03 20.04
N PHE A 2 14.76 0.56 19.11
CA PHE A 2 13.83 -0.18 18.22
C PHE A 2 14.52 -1.24 17.34
N ILE A 3 15.63 -0.90 16.68
CA ILE A 3 16.42 -1.83 15.84
C ILE A 3 16.98 -3.00 16.68
N GLY A 4 17.43 -2.75 17.91
CA GLY A 4 17.92 -3.80 18.79
C GLY A 4 16.84 -4.80 19.20
N ILE A 5 15.63 -4.33 19.46
CA ILE A 5 14.47 -5.20 19.78
C ILE A 5 14.12 -6.07 18.56
N VAL A 6 14.11 -5.49 17.36
CA VAL A 6 13.85 -6.21 16.11
C VAL A 6 14.90 -7.31 15.87
N LEU A 7 16.19 -7.00 16.04
CA LEU A 7 17.28 -7.97 15.85
C LEU A 7 17.28 -9.09 16.89
N LEU A 8 16.91 -8.80 18.15
CA LEU A 8 16.83 -9.81 19.22
C LEU A 8 15.63 -10.76 19.05
N THR A 9 14.60 -10.34 18.33
CA THR A 9 13.41 -11.18 18.08
C THR A 9 13.55 -12.09 16.87
N VAL A 10 14.52 -11.85 15.97
CA VAL A 10 14.73 -12.64 14.75
C VAL A 10 14.91 -14.16 15.01
N PRO A 11 15.75 -14.62 15.96
CA PRO A 11 15.90 -16.05 16.20
C PRO A 11 14.62 -16.73 16.71
N ILE A 12 13.82 -15.99 17.48
CA ILE A 12 12.54 -16.49 18.01
C ILE A 12 11.50 -16.59 16.91
N ILE A 13 11.51 -15.64 15.96
CA ILE A 13 10.54 -15.51 14.87
C ILE A 13 10.75 -16.61 13.82
N ALA A 14 12.00 -17.02 13.55
CA ALA A 14 12.31 -18.01 12.53
C ALA A 14 11.65 -19.39 12.77
N GLU A 15 11.35 -19.72 14.03
CA GLU A 15 10.71 -20.97 14.42
C GLU A 15 9.19 -20.86 14.63
N LEU A 16 8.62 -19.64 14.60
CA LEU A 16 7.20 -19.41 14.85
C LEU A 16 6.40 -19.29 13.54
N PRO A 17 5.12 -19.68 13.55
CA PRO A 17 4.24 -19.45 12.41
C PRO A 17 4.08 -17.94 12.13
N ALA A 18 3.85 -17.58 10.85
CA ALA A 18 3.79 -16.18 10.43
C ALA A 18 2.56 -15.42 10.97
N GLU A 19 1.47 -16.12 11.22
CA GLU A 19 0.16 -15.52 11.55
C GLU A 19 0.16 -14.62 12.78
N PRO A 20 0.78 -14.98 13.93
CA PRO A 20 0.85 -14.09 15.08
C PRO A 20 1.59 -12.77 14.79
N PHE A 21 2.60 -12.81 13.90
CA PHE A 21 3.34 -11.61 13.51
C PHE A 21 2.53 -10.72 12.60
N ILE A 22 1.80 -11.29 11.64
CA ILE A 22 0.88 -10.56 10.78
C ILE A 22 -0.16 -9.84 11.64
N LEU A 23 -0.77 -10.54 12.60
CA LEU A 23 -1.73 -9.94 13.52
C LEU A 23 -1.10 -8.82 14.38
N ALA A 24 0.10 -9.03 14.89
CA ALA A 24 0.80 -8.02 15.68
C ALA A 24 1.17 -6.79 14.83
N MET A 25 1.56 -6.98 13.57
CA MET A 25 1.87 -5.89 12.63
C MET A 25 0.63 -5.07 12.25
N VAL A 26 -0.53 -5.71 12.14
CA VAL A 26 -1.80 -5.03 11.82
C VAL A 26 -2.38 -4.36 13.07
N LEU A 27 -2.50 -5.09 14.16
CA LEU A 27 -3.16 -4.61 15.37
C LEU A 27 -2.29 -3.68 16.22
N GLY A 28 -0.98 -3.89 16.26
CA GLY A 28 -0.06 -3.07 17.05
C GLY A 28 -0.09 -1.59 16.65
N PRO A 29 0.17 -1.23 15.39
CA PRO A 29 0.06 0.14 14.91
C PRO A 29 -1.36 0.71 15.02
N LEU A 30 -2.40 -0.10 14.76
CA LEU A 30 -3.79 0.30 14.88
C LEU A 30 -4.16 0.70 16.31
N LEU A 31 -3.88 -0.17 17.27
CA LEU A 31 -4.17 0.08 18.69
C LEU A 31 -3.33 1.24 19.21
N GLY A 32 -2.02 1.25 18.92
CA GLY A 32 -1.12 2.35 19.29
C GLY A 32 -1.59 3.69 18.70
N GLY A 33 -1.99 3.69 17.44
CA GLY A 33 -2.52 4.86 16.75
C GLY A 33 -3.85 5.34 17.32
N ALA A 34 -4.77 4.43 17.64
CA ALA A 34 -6.05 4.76 18.27
C ALA A 34 -5.84 5.35 19.69
N ILE A 35 -4.98 4.74 20.51
CA ILE A 35 -4.63 5.23 21.85
C ILE A 35 -3.97 6.61 21.75
N PHE A 36 -3.00 6.79 20.86
CA PHE A 36 -2.34 8.09 20.64
C PHE A 36 -3.35 9.16 20.24
N THR A 37 -4.24 8.84 19.29
CA THR A 37 -5.28 9.76 18.80
C THR A 37 -6.27 10.11 19.91
N ALA A 38 -6.69 9.13 20.72
CA ALA A 38 -7.59 9.34 21.86
C ALA A 38 -6.98 10.29 22.89
N ARG A 39 -5.69 10.12 23.21
CA ARG A 39 -4.98 10.97 24.16
C ARG A 39 -4.76 12.40 23.66
N ARG A 40 -4.52 12.56 22.34
CA ARG A 40 -4.23 13.88 21.75
C ARG A 40 -5.48 14.66 21.37
N SER A 41 -6.48 14.02 20.85
CA SER A 41 -7.65 14.63 20.20
C SER A 41 -8.98 14.14 20.74
N GLY A 42 -8.97 13.32 21.80
CA GLY A 42 -10.17 12.77 22.42
C GLY A 42 -10.99 11.84 21.51
N PRO A 43 -12.22 11.50 21.93
CA PRO A 43 -13.12 10.59 21.17
C PRO A 43 -13.45 11.10 19.77
N GLY A 44 -13.53 12.41 19.55
CA GLY A 44 -13.76 13.02 18.25
C GLY A 44 -12.64 12.73 17.26
N GLY A 45 -11.39 12.73 17.70
CA GLY A 45 -10.23 12.38 16.89
C GLY A 45 -10.25 10.90 16.47
N VAL A 46 -10.61 10.00 17.39
CA VAL A 46 -10.76 8.57 17.09
C VAL A 46 -11.89 8.35 16.09
N ARG A 47 -13.05 8.99 16.28
CA ARG A 47 -14.15 8.92 15.32
C ARG A 47 -13.73 9.43 13.92
N ALA A 48 -12.99 10.52 13.87
CA ALA A 48 -12.47 11.06 12.60
C ALA A 48 -11.50 10.09 11.92
N LEU A 49 -10.60 9.44 12.68
CA LEU A 49 -9.69 8.42 12.15
C LEU A 49 -10.47 7.28 11.48
N PHE A 50 -11.46 6.72 12.17
CA PHE A 50 -12.23 5.58 11.67
C PHE A 50 -13.30 5.95 10.64
N SER A 51 -13.66 7.23 10.49
CA SER A 51 -14.68 7.67 9.51
C SER A 51 -14.30 7.36 8.06
N GLY A 52 -13.00 7.33 7.75
CA GLY A 52 -12.48 6.99 6.43
C GLY A 52 -12.79 5.55 6.00
N LEU A 53 -13.03 4.63 6.94
CA LEU A 53 -13.41 3.23 6.66
C LEU A 53 -14.77 3.11 5.97
N PHE A 54 -15.67 4.04 6.26
CA PHE A 54 -17.04 4.04 5.74
C PHE A 54 -17.23 4.97 4.54
N ARG A 55 -16.15 5.56 4.03
CA ARG A 55 -16.20 6.45 2.87
C ARG A 55 -16.13 5.64 1.58
N TRP A 56 -17.26 5.10 1.14
CA TRP A 56 -17.38 4.29 -0.07
C TRP A 56 -17.85 5.08 -1.32
N ARG A 57 -18.45 6.27 -1.13
CA ARG A 57 -18.95 7.12 -2.22
C ARG A 57 -17.84 7.98 -2.82
N ILE A 58 -16.92 7.34 -3.55
CA ILE A 58 -15.71 7.97 -4.13
C ILE A 58 -15.74 8.04 -5.67
N GLY A 59 -16.84 7.61 -6.28
CA GLY A 59 -16.97 7.52 -7.73
C GLY A 59 -16.32 6.26 -8.33
N TRP A 60 -16.91 5.75 -9.40
CA TRP A 60 -16.52 4.48 -10.02
C TRP A 60 -15.09 4.44 -10.53
N ARG A 61 -14.54 5.59 -11.02
CA ARG A 61 -13.16 5.68 -11.51
C ARG A 61 -12.14 5.38 -10.42
N ASN A 62 -12.36 5.88 -9.21
CA ASN A 62 -11.46 5.61 -8.09
C ASN A 62 -11.54 4.14 -7.65
N TRP A 63 -12.73 3.54 -7.71
CA TRP A 63 -12.88 2.10 -7.47
C TRP A 63 -12.20 1.26 -8.54
N ALA A 64 -12.37 1.61 -9.82
CA ALA A 64 -11.67 0.93 -10.91
C ALA A 64 -10.14 1.02 -10.75
N LEU A 65 -9.61 2.19 -10.37
CA LEU A 65 -8.18 2.33 -10.08
C LEU A 65 -7.76 1.47 -8.88
N ALA A 66 -8.52 1.46 -7.80
CA ALA A 66 -8.15 0.69 -6.60
C ALA A 66 -8.14 -0.83 -6.85
N VAL A 67 -9.06 -1.34 -7.69
CA VAL A 67 -9.20 -2.78 -7.93
C VAL A 67 -8.39 -3.26 -9.13
N VAL A 68 -8.30 -2.47 -10.22
CA VAL A 68 -7.82 -2.98 -11.52
C VAL A 68 -6.39 -2.57 -11.82
N VAL A 69 -5.90 -1.44 -11.28
CA VAL A 69 -4.61 -0.90 -11.71
C VAL A 69 -3.43 -1.83 -11.40
N MET A 70 -3.44 -2.51 -10.26
CA MET A 70 -2.36 -3.41 -9.86
C MET A 70 -2.34 -4.70 -10.69
N PRO A 71 -3.42 -5.49 -10.80
CA PRO A 71 -3.41 -6.68 -11.64
C PRO A 71 -3.16 -6.36 -13.11
N ALA A 72 -3.70 -5.26 -13.63
CA ALA A 72 -3.45 -4.84 -15.01
C ALA A 72 -1.97 -4.51 -15.25
N ALA A 73 -1.32 -3.81 -14.32
CA ALA A 73 0.10 -3.53 -14.41
C ALA A 73 0.95 -4.79 -14.31
N THR A 74 0.61 -5.72 -13.42
CA THR A 74 1.27 -7.01 -13.26
C THR A 74 1.18 -7.84 -14.55
N VAL A 75 -0.02 -7.96 -15.11
CA VAL A 75 -0.25 -8.66 -16.38
C VAL A 75 0.47 -7.98 -17.55
N ALA A 76 0.48 -6.65 -17.61
CA ALA A 76 1.20 -5.91 -18.64
C ALA A 76 2.72 -6.13 -18.57
N VAL A 77 3.31 -6.16 -17.36
CA VAL A 77 4.72 -6.51 -17.16
C VAL A 77 4.97 -7.96 -17.59
N ALA A 78 4.12 -8.90 -17.20
CA ALA A 78 4.24 -10.30 -17.59
C ALA A 78 4.16 -10.49 -19.12
N ALA A 79 3.25 -9.77 -19.79
CA ALA A 79 3.16 -9.78 -21.26
C ALA A 79 4.43 -9.24 -21.92
N ALA A 80 4.96 -8.13 -21.41
CA ALA A 80 6.17 -7.50 -21.94
C ALA A 80 7.44 -8.33 -21.74
N THR A 81 7.46 -9.20 -20.75
CA THR A 81 8.61 -10.06 -20.39
C THR A 81 8.44 -11.51 -20.81
N GLY A 82 7.34 -11.86 -21.49
CA GLY A 82 7.08 -13.23 -21.95
C GLY A 82 6.81 -14.22 -20.81
N THR A 83 6.34 -13.74 -19.66
CA THR A 83 6.06 -14.55 -18.46
C THR A 83 4.55 -14.76 -18.23
N LEU A 84 3.71 -14.50 -19.23
CA LEU A 84 2.30 -14.88 -19.19
C LEU A 84 2.16 -16.39 -19.29
N THR A 85 1.25 -16.95 -18.49
CA THR A 85 0.88 -18.36 -18.48
C THR A 85 -0.61 -18.54 -18.67
N SER A 86 -1.01 -19.72 -19.10
CA SER A 86 -2.42 -20.10 -19.09
C SER A 86 -2.78 -20.58 -17.68
N PRO A 87 -3.78 -19.98 -17.03
CA PRO A 87 -4.17 -20.38 -15.69
C PRO A 87 -4.77 -21.80 -15.72
N PRO A 88 -4.37 -22.69 -14.79
CA PRO A 88 -4.78 -24.09 -14.80
C PRO A 88 -6.31 -24.27 -14.69
N ASP A 89 -6.95 -23.44 -13.87
CA ASP A 89 -8.39 -23.49 -13.57
C ASP A 89 -9.22 -22.47 -14.39
N GLY A 90 -8.58 -21.82 -15.36
CA GLY A 90 -9.21 -20.88 -16.28
C GLY A 90 -9.30 -19.44 -15.74
N LEU A 91 -9.49 -18.50 -16.65
CA LEU A 91 -9.51 -17.06 -16.36
C LEU A 91 -10.61 -16.64 -15.39
N LEU A 92 -11.77 -17.28 -15.42
CA LEU A 92 -12.88 -16.95 -14.53
C LEU A 92 -12.52 -17.27 -13.07
N THR A 93 -11.95 -18.45 -12.83
CA THR A 93 -11.49 -18.86 -11.50
C THR A 93 -10.42 -17.90 -10.99
N THR A 94 -9.39 -17.62 -11.79
CA THR A 94 -8.36 -16.63 -11.44
C THR A 94 -8.96 -15.25 -11.07
N ALA A 95 -9.96 -14.78 -11.82
CA ALA A 95 -10.62 -13.50 -11.53
C ALA A 95 -11.42 -13.55 -10.22
N VAL A 96 -12.13 -14.66 -9.96
CA VAL A 96 -12.88 -14.85 -8.71
C VAL A 96 -11.93 -14.92 -7.52
N ASP A 97 -10.86 -15.70 -7.61
CA ASP A 97 -9.86 -15.85 -6.54
C ASP A 97 -9.16 -14.52 -6.26
N TYR A 98 -8.81 -13.76 -7.30
CA TYR A 98 -8.30 -12.41 -7.14
C TYR A 98 -9.28 -11.49 -6.39
N LEU A 99 -10.57 -11.50 -6.75
CA LEU A 99 -11.57 -10.69 -6.08
C LEU A 99 -11.80 -11.13 -4.63
N VAL A 100 -11.85 -12.42 -4.37
CA VAL A 100 -11.95 -12.98 -3.00
C VAL A 100 -10.72 -12.59 -2.18
N ALA A 101 -9.51 -12.79 -2.72
CA ALA A 101 -8.27 -12.41 -2.05
C ALA A 101 -8.22 -10.91 -1.77
N THR A 102 -8.65 -10.07 -2.72
CA THR A 102 -8.65 -8.60 -2.57
C THR A 102 -9.68 -8.13 -1.56
N PHE A 103 -10.95 -8.54 -1.69
CA PHE A 103 -12.02 -7.96 -0.87
C PHE A 103 -12.21 -8.64 0.47
N LEU A 104 -12.25 -9.98 0.53
CA LEU A 104 -12.54 -10.69 1.78
C LEU A 104 -11.30 -10.80 2.66
N ILE A 105 -10.19 -11.31 2.13
CA ILE A 105 -8.99 -11.58 2.92
C ILE A 105 -8.17 -10.29 3.08
N GLY A 106 -7.71 -9.73 1.97
CA GLY A 106 -6.82 -8.59 1.97
C GLY A 106 -7.46 -7.35 2.60
N THR A 107 -8.61 -6.90 2.08
CA THR A 107 -9.23 -5.67 2.56
C THR A 107 -9.80 -5.84 3.96
N LEU A 108 -10.78 -6.74 4.16
CA LEU A 108 -11.56 -6.78 5.40
C LEU A 108 -10.76 -7.31 6.59
N ILE A 109 -9.85 -8.27 6.37
CA ILE A 109 -9.12 -8.91 7.48
C ILE A 109 -7.79 -8.20 7.76
N LEU A 110 -7.05 -7.75 6.72
CA LEU A 110 -5.69 -7.25 6.89
C LEU A 110 -5.53 -5.76 6.59
N ASN A 111 -5.58 -5.37 5.34
CA ASN A 111 -5.05 -4.09 4.88
C ASN A 111 -5.89 -2.88 5.30
N LEU A 112 -7.19 -3.03 5.53
CA LEU A 112 -8.04 -1.95 6.01
C LEU A 112 -7.59 -1.45 7.39
N TRP A 113 -7.25 -2.35 8.29
CA TRP A 113 -6.81 -2.03 9.63
C TRP A 113 -5.37 -1.51 9.64
N GLU A 114 -4.51 -2.12 8.84
CA GLU A 114 -3.14 -1.67 8.63
C GLU A 114 -3.10 -0.24 8.09
N GLU A 115 -3.87 0.07 7.04
CA GLU A 115 -3.91 1.39 6.44
C GLU A 115 -4.63 2.43 7.29
N THR A 116 -5.49 2.02 8.22
CA THR A 116 -6.03 2.93 9.23
C THR A 116 -4.92 3.53 10.08
N ALA A 117 -3.91 2.74 10.42
CA ALA A 117 -2.75 3.24 11.17
C ALA A 117 -1.75 3.97 10.26
N TRP A 118 -1.32 3.34 9.17
CA TRP A 118 -0.25 3.89 8.34
C TRP A 118 -0.70 5.09 7.51
N GLU A 119 -1.76 4.95 6.73
CA GLU A 119 -2.28 6.07 5.94
C GLU A 119 -3.07 7.03 6.79
N GLY A 120 -4.05 6.52 7.55
CA GLY A 120 -5.01 7.34 8.30
C GLY A 120 -4.38 8.20 9.38
N LEU A 121 -3.33 7.73 10.04
CA LEU A 121 -2.67 8.46 11.12
C LEU A 121 -1.28 8.97 10.72
N VAL A 122 -0.36 8.08 10.34
CA VAL A 122 1.05 8.45 10.16
C VAL A 122 1.25 9.26 8.88
N GLN A 123 0.88 8.70 7.74
CA GLN A 123 1.17 9.29 6.45
C GLN A 123 0.39 10.59 6.21
N ARG A 124 -0.89 10.68 6.59
CA ARG A 124 -1.67 11.93 6.47
C ARG A 124 -1.03 13.10 7.20
N GLN A 125 -0.51 12.88 8.42
CA GLN A 125 0.17 13.94 9.16
C GLN A 125 1.46 14.38 8.46
N LEU A 126 2.23 13.42 7.94
CA LEU A 126 3.46 13.71 7.20
C LEU A 126 3.17 14.38 5.84
N MET A 127 2.13 13.94 5.13
CA MET A 127 1.69 14.58 3.89
C MET A 127 1.19 16.00 4.12
N GLY A 128 0.45 16.24 5.20
CA GLY A 128 0.00 17.58 5.59
C GLY A 128 1.16 18.53 5.88
N ARG A 129 2.27 18.02 6.44
CA ARG A 129 3.44 18.82 6.79
C ARG A 129 4.45 18.98 5.65
N PHE A 130 4.69 17.93 4.86
CA PHE A 130 5.79 17.85 3.90
C PHE A 130 5.33 17.67 2.44
N GLY A 131 4.03 17.54 2.21
CA GLY A 131 3.45 17.17 0.91
C GLY A 131 3.51 15.68 0.62
N LEU A 132 2.78 15.25 -0.41
CA LEU A 132 2.56 13.84 -0.77
C LEU A 132 3.88 13.05 -0.91
N ALA A 133 4.79 13.50 -1.76
CA ALA A 133 5.99 12.72 -2.08
C ALA A 133 6.92 12.54 -0.87
N LYS A 134 7.18 13.61 -0.11
CA LYS A 134 8.03 13.54 1.08
C LYS A 134 7.33 12.77 2.22
N GLY A 135 6.03 12.98 2.42
CA GLY A 135 5.24 12.24 3.40
C GLY A 135 5.25 10.74 3.13
N ALA A 136 5.04 10.33 1.89
CA ALA A 136 5.11 8.94 1.48
C ALA A 136 6.51 8.32 1.69
N LEU A 137 7.57 9.04 1.29
CA LEU A 137 8.96 8.59 1.48
C LEU A 137 9.31 8.41 2.96
N ILE A 138 8.95 9.37 3.81
CA ILE A 138 9.22 9.27 5.25
C ILE A 138 8.43 8.11 5.87
N THR A 139 7.17 7.88 5.45
CA THR A 139 6.35 6.76 5.92
C THR A 139 6.89 5.41 5.45
N ALA A 140 7.45 5.34 4.24
CA ALA A 140 7.97 4.10 3.66
C ALA A 140 9.06 3.45 4.51
N ILE A 141 9.90 4.26 5.16
CA ILE A 141 11.01 3.76 5.99
C ILE A 141 10.50 2.91 7.18
N PRO A 142 9.73 3.46 8.13
CA PRO A 142 9.22 2.67 9.25
C PRO A 142 8.24 1.58 8.80
N PHE A 143 7.50 1.79 7.71
CA PHE A 143 6.66 0.76 7.10
C PHE A 143 7.48 -0.45 6.67
N ALA A 144 8.57 -0.27 5.93
CA ALA A 144 9.44 -1.37 5.52
C ALA A 144 10.15 -2.03 6.71
N VAL A 145 10.61 -1.24 7.69
CA VAL A 145 11.32 -1.76 8.87
C VAL A 145 10.44 -2.65 9.74
N ILE A 146 9.15 -2.34 9.89
CA ILE A 146 8.26 -3.17 10.72
C ILE A 146 8.01 -4.56 10.09
N HIS A 147 8.18 -4.68 8.77
CA HIS A 147 8.04 -5.95 8.05
C HIS A 147 9.30 -6.82 8.13
N PHE A 148 10.43 -6.27 8.56
CA PHE A 148 11.70 -7.01 8.61
C PHE A 148 11.60 -8.35 9.37
N PRO A 149 10.98 -8.42 10.56
CA PRO A 149 10.81 -9.69 11.25
C PRO A 149 10.04 -10.73 10.42
N LEU A 150 9.02 -10.30 9.67
CA LEU A 150 8.20 -11.20 8.85
C LEU A 150 9.02 -11.86 7.72
N SER A 151 10.08 -11.21 7.25
CA SER A 151 10.98 -11.78 6.23
C SER A 151 11.70 -13.07 6.68
N PHE A 152 11.73 -13.36 7.98
CA PHE A 152 12.28 -14.59 8.56
C PHE A 152 11.21 -15.65 8.84
N ALA A 153 9.93 -15.30 8.78
CA ALA A 153 8.86 -16.25 9.04
C ALA A 153 8.87 -17.38 8.00
N GLY A 154 8.55 -18.61 8.43
CA GLY A 154 8.56 -19.77 7.54
C GLY A 154 9.94 -20.37 7.29
N GLY A 155 10.97 -20.04 8.09
CA GLY A 155 12.30 -20.65 8.02
C GLY A 155 13.20 -20.09 6.90
N ALA A 156 12.92 -18.87 6.41
CA ALA A 156 13.75 -18.21 5.42
C ALA A 156 15.20 -18.01 5.95
N SER A 157 16.18 -18.27 5.09
CA SER A 157 17.58 -18.01 5.41
C SER A 157 17.84 -16.51 5.59
N MET A 158 18.93 -16.16 6.28
CA MET A 158 19.36 -14.77 6.45
C MET A 158 19.50 -14.05 5.09
N ARG A 159 20.01 -14.73 4.07
CA ARG A 159 20.16 -14.16 2.73
C ARG A 159 18.81 -13.81 2.09
N GLU A 160 17.87 -14.73 2.15
CA GLU A 160 16.51 -14.53 1.62
C GLU A 160 15.78 -13.42 2.36
N ALA A 161 15.86 -13.41 3.69
CA ALA A 161 15.24 -12.37 4.52
C ALA A 161 15.83 -10.98 4.26
N LEU A 162 17.17 -10.87 4.11
CA LEU A 162 17.80 -9.60 3.73
C LEU A 162 17.42 -9.15 2.34
N PHE A 163 17.36 -10.07 1.36
CA PHE A 163 16.93 -9.75 0.00
C PHE A 163 15.49 -9.26 -0.03
N ALA A 164 14.56 -9.96 0.62
CA ALA A 164 13.16 -9.55 0.74
C ALA A 164 13.01 -8.18 1.42
N SER A 165 13.78 -7.93 2.48
CA SER A 165 13.77 -6.65 3.19
C SER A 165 14.29 -5.49 2.33
N LEU A 166 15.36 -5.71 1.56
CA LEU A 166 15.90 -4.72 0.62
C LEU A 166 14.89 -4.42 -0.50
N LEU A 167 14.25 -5.45 -1.04
CA LEU A 167 13.23 -5.31 -2.06
C LEU A 167 12.03 -4.50 -1.54
N LEU A 168 11.57 -4.80 -0.33
CA LEU A 168 10.52 -4.04 0.34
C LEU A 168 10.92 -2.58 0.57
N MET A 169 12.17 -2.33 0.99
CA MET A 169 12.68 -0.96 1.19
C MET A 169 12.66 -0.14 -0.10
N VAL A 170 12.96 -0.76 -1.24
CA VAL A 170 12.92 -0.11 -2.57
C VAL A 170 11.48 0.08 -3.05
N MET A 171 10.61 -0.89 -2.79
CA MET A 171 9.22 -0.89 -3.26
C MET A 171 8.31 0.00 -2.39
N ALA A 172 8.57 0.10 -1.09
CA ALA A 172 7.70 0.85 -0.18
C ALA A 172 7.50 2.34 -0.57
N PRO A 173 8.51 3.12 -1.01
CA PRO A 173 8.31 4.50 -1.41
C PRO A 173 7.31 4.69 -2.57
N PRO A 174 7.43 4.02 -3.73
CA PRO A 174 6.45 4.13 -4.80
C PRO A 174 5.06 3.63 -4.38
N PHE A 175 5.00 2.56 -3.59
CA PHE A 175 3.75 2.02 -3.07
C PHE A 175 3.05 3.01 -2.13
N ARG A 176 3.76 3.55 -1.13
CA ARG A 176 3.22 4.55 -0.20
C ARG A 176 2.79 5.84 -0.91
N TYR A 177 3.49 6.22 -2.00
CA TYR A 177 3.05 7.33 -2.84
C TYR A 177 1.67 7.07 -3.48
N LEU A 178 1.44 5.88 -4.01
CA LEU A 178 0.15 5.51 -4.60
C LEU A 178 -0.98 5.49 -3.58
N LEU A 179 -0.73 4.96 -2.38
CA LEU A 179 -1.71 4.93 -1.29
C LEU A 179 -2.08 6.36 -0.85
N GLY A 180 -1.11 7.22 -0.60
CA GLY A 180 -1.36 8.62 -0.23
C GLY A 180 -2.04 9.42 -1.35
N ARG A 181 -1.69 9.15 -2.61
CA ARG A 181 -2.36 9.74 -3.76
C ARG A 181 -3.83 9.31 -3.85
N THR A 182 -4.11 8.04 -3.58
CA THR A 182 -5.47 7.50 -3.51
C THR A 182 -6.26 8.15 -2.37
N ASP A 183 -5.64 8.30 -1.21
CA ASP A 183 -6.23 9.00 -0.07
C ASP A 183 -6.65 10.43 -0.45
N TYR A 184 -5.78 11.21 -1.09
CA TYR A 184 -6.10 12.55 -1.57
C TYR A 184 -7.19 12.55 -2.64
N ALA A 185 -7.11 11.66 -3.62
CA ALA A 185 -8.07 11.61 -4.73
C ALA A 185 -9.49 11.22 -4.28
N THR A 186 -9.60 10.49 -3.18
CA THR A 186 -10.86 9.99 -2.63
C THR A 186 -11.38 10.82 -1.45
N GLY A 187 -10.67 11.90 -1.10
CA GLY A 187 -11.00 12.75 0.03
C GLY A 187 -10.92 12.04 1.37
N GLY A 188 -10.00 11.08 1.51
CA GLY A 188 -9.72 10.37 2.76
C GLY A 188 -10.45 9.04 2.91
N SER A 189 -10.69 8.30 1.82
CA SER A 189 -11.27 6.94 1.87
C SER A 189 -10.22 5.91 2.25
N LEU A 190 -10.15 5.54 3.54
CA LEU A 190 -9.31 4.42 3.99
C LEU A 190 -9.76 3.08 3.39
N LEU A 191 -11.05 2.96 3.08
CA LEU A 191 -11.57 1.78 2.38
C LEU A 191 -10.94 1.64 1.00
N ALA A 192 -10.85 2.71 0.20
CA ALA A 192 -10.22 2.67 -1.12
C ALA A 192 -8.70 2.41 -1.04
N VAL A 193 -8.05 2.98 -0.04
CA VAL A 193 -6.63 2.74 0.23
C VAL A 193 -6.38 1.28 0.61
N GLY A 194 -7.19 0.72 1.51
CA GLY A 194 -7.12 -0.70 1.89
C GLY A 194 -7.39 -1.64 0.72
N VAL A 195 -8.36 -1.32 -0.15
CA VAL A 195 -8.63 -2.09 -1.39
C VAL A 195 -7.44 -2.02 -2.35
N LEU A 196 -6.83 -0.86 -2.56
CA LEU A 196 -5.64 -0.75 -3.42
C LEU A 196 -4.46 -1.56 -2.85
N HIS A 197 -4.25 -1.52 -1.52
CA HIS A 197 -3.23 -2.33 -0.86
C HIS A 197 -3.50 -3.84 -1.04
N ALA A 198 -4.73 -4.27 -0.80
CA ALA A 198 -5.13 -5.65 -0.97
C ALA A 198 -5.02 -6.12 -2.43
N SER A 199 -5.40 -5.25 -3.38
CA SER A 199 -5.24 -5.48 -4.82
C SER A 199 -3.77 -5.69 -5.21
N PHE A 200 -2.86 -4.89 -4.64
CA PHE A 200 -1.42 -5.07 -4.83
C PHE A 200 -0.97 -6.44 -4.31
N ASN A 201 -1.33 -6.81 -3.07
CA ASN A 201 -0.97 -8.10 -2.50
C ASN A 201 -1.53 -9.28 -3.32
N ALA A 202 -2.80 -9.21 -3.72
CA ALA A 202 -3.44 -10.25 -4.52
C ALA A 202 -2.80 -10.37 -5.94
N SER A 203 -2.28 -9.27 -6.48
CA SER A 203 -1.62 -9.27 -7.78
C SER A 203 -0.30 -10.04 -7.81
N GLY A 204 0.31 -10.29 -6.65
CA GLY A 204 1.49 -11.15 -6.51
C GLY A 204 1.19 -12.65 -6.67
N ASN A 205 -0.08 -13.05 -6.66
CA ASN A 205 -0.52 -14.45 -6.71
C ASN A 205 -1.46 -14.73 -7.90
N LEU A 206 -1.28 -14.03 -9.03
CA LEU A 206 -2.10 -14.25 -10.23
C LEU A 206 -1.60 -15.46 -11.01
N ASP A 207 -2.41 -16.50 -11.18
CA ASP A 207 -2.09 -17.74 -11.90
C ASP A 207 -1.78 -17.54 -13.39
N VAL A 208 -2.14 -16.36 -13.94
CA VAL A 208 -1.79 -15.97 -15.30
C VAL A 208 -0.36 -15.46 -15.46
N VAL A 209 0.41 -15.41 -14.37
CA VAL A 209 1.76 -14.86 -14.34
C VAL A 209 2.74 -15.87 -13.75
N SER A 210 3.80 -16.19 -14.50
CA SER A 210 4.88 -17.04 -14.02
C SER A 210 5.94 -16.19 -13.32
N GLY A 211 6.02 -16.34 -12.00
CA GLY A 211 6.96 -15.62 -11.14
C GLY A 211 6.25 -14.65 -10.17
N ASP A 212 7.03 -14.14 -9.24
CA ASP A 212 6.57 -13.37 -8.08
C ASP A 212 7.12 -11.94 -8.02
N TRP A 213 7.71 -11.43 -9.11
CA TRP A 213 8.35 -10.12 -9.17
C TRP A 213 7.61 -9.09 -10.03
N GLN A 214 6.72 -9.53 -10.93
CA GLN A 214 6.05 -8.68 -11.90
C GLN A 214 5.17 -7.62 -11.25
N TYR A 215 4.50 -7.95 -10.13
CA TYR A 215 3.69 -6.99 -9.37
C TYR A 215 4.54 -5.90 -8.72
N ILE A 216 5.79 -6.20 -8.36
CA ILE A 216 6.76 -5.24 -7.81
C ILE A 216 7.17 -4.24 -8.89
N VAL A 217 7.48 -4.71 -10.08
CA VAL A 217 7.74 -3.83 -11.23
C VAL A 217 6.48 -3.05 -11.61
N GLY A 218 5.33 -3.72 -11.57
CA GLY A 218 4.02 -3.11 -11.82
C GLY A 218 3.76 -1.89 -10.95
N VAL A 219 3.97 -1.99 -9.63
CA VAL A 219 3.78 -0.86 -8.71
C VAL A 219 4.74 0.29 -9.00
N ALA A 220 5.99 -0.01 -9.35
CA ALA A 220 6.97 1.01 -9.72
C ALA A 220 6.55 1.76 -11.01
N VAL A 221 6.08 1.04 -12.02
CA VAL A 221 5.57 1.63 -13.27
C VAL A 221 4.35 2.50 -13.01
N VAL A 222 3.36 2.00 -12.26
CA VAL A 222 2.15 2.76 -11.92
C VAL A 222 2.50 4.04 -11.14
N ALA A 223 3.41 3.93 -10.17
CA ALA A 223 3.85 5.10 -9.40
C ALA A 223 4.59 6.12 -10.28
N ALA A 224 5.47 5.67 -11.18
CA ALA A 224 6.16 6.56 -12.11
C ALA A 224 5.17 7.30 -13.01
N VAL A 225 4.17 6.60 -13.56
CA VAL A 225 3.09 7.23 -14.36
C VAL A 225 2.31 8.24 -13.51
N ALA A 226 1.94 7.89 -12.27
CA ALA A 226 1.21 8.78 -11.37
C ALA A 226 2.02 10.04 -11.05
N VAL A 227 3.32 9.92 -10.77
CA VAL A 227 4.24 11.06 -10.54
C VAL A 227 4.32 11.95 -11.76
N LEU A 228 4.50 11.37 -12.95
CA LEU A 228 4.55 12.13 -14.21
C LEU A 228 3.25 12.90 -14.47
N VAL A 229 2.10 12.28 -14.23
CA VAL A 229 0.80 12.95 -14.34
C VAL A 229 0.69 14.12 -13.37
N ASP A 230 1.11 13.94 -12.13
CA ASP A 230 1.03 14.97 -11.09
C ASP A 230 2.00 16.14 -11.38
N ILE A 231 3.20 15.87 -11.91
CA ILE A 231 4.15 16.90 -12.36
C ILE A 231 3.55 17.71 -13.52
N ARG A 232 2.98 17.03 -14.53
CA ARG A 232 2.36 17.70 -15.69
C ARG A 232 1.19 18.58 -15.28
N ARG A 233 0.32 18.09 -14.39
CA ARG A 233 -0.81 18.87 -13.86
C ARG A 233 -0.35 20.12 -13.11
N ARG A 234 0.67 20.01 -12.26
CA ARG A 234 1.25 21.18 -11.55
C ARG A 234 1.88 22.20 -12.52
N ALA A 235 2.57 21.72 -13.55
CA ALA A 235 3.14 22.59 -14.57
C ALA A 235 2.06 23.34 -15.38
N ALA A 236 0.97 22.65 -15.74
CA ALA A 236 -0.17 23.25 -16.43
C ALA A 236 -0.84 24.34 -15.58
N VAL A 237 -1.12 24.05 -14.30
CA VAL A 237 -1.71 25.05 -13.37
C VAL A 237 -0.80 26.27 -13.21
N ARG A 238 0.52 26.08 -13.09
CA ARG A 238 1.48 27.20 -13.00
C ARG A 238 1.51 28.05 -14.27
N ARG A 239 1.40 27.45 -15.45
CA ARG A 239 1.34 28.18 -16.73
C ARG A 239 0.09 29.05 -16.82
N LEU A 240 -1.08 28.47 -16.51
CA LEU A 240 -2.35 29.20 -16.51
C LEU A 240 -2.35 30.36 -15.50
N ALA A 241 -1.73 30.17 -14.33
CA ALA A 241 -1.62 31.23 -13.32
C ALA A 241 -0.61 32.34 -13.72
N ALA A 242 0.30 32.06 -14.65
CA ALA A 242 1.30 33.04 -15.15
C ALA A 242 0.84 33.80 -16.41
N GLU A 243 -0.25 33.40 -17.07
CA GLU A 243 -0.84 34.13 -18.19
C GLU A 243 -1.46 35.42 -17.66
N PRO A 244 -1.04 36.62 -18.21
CA PRO A 244 -1.67 37.89 -17.85
C PRO A 244 -3.17 37.82 -18.17
N GLN A 245 -4.02 38.10 -17.17
CA GLN A 245 -5.44 38.32 -17.45
C GLN A 245 -5.52 39.57 -18.38
N LEU A 246 -5.72 39.35 -19.66
CA LEU A 246 -6.09 40.44 -20.59
C LEU A 246 -7.45 40.96 -20.13
N VAL A 247 -7.41 42.02 -19.32
CA VAL A 247 -8.61 42.80 -18.97
C VAL A 247 -9.04 43.51 -20.25
N HIS A 248 -10.13 43.04 -20.83
CA HIS A 248 -10.85 43.70 -21.89
C HIS A 248 -11.86 44.66 -21.29
#